data_d2edb8476ee977550cee9587d2f0d1b3
#
_entry.id   d2edb8476ee977550cee9587d2f0d1b3
#
_cell.length_a   1.000
_cell.length_b   1.000
_cell.length_c   1.000
_cell.angle_alpha   90.00
_cell.angle_beta   90.00
_cell.angle_gamma   90.00
#
_symmetry.space_group_name_H-M   'P 1'
#
loop_
_entity.id
_entity.type
_entity.pdbx_description
1 polymer ?
#
loop_
_entity_poly.entity_id
_entity_poly.type
_entity_poly.pdbx_seq_one_letter_code
_entity_poly.pdbx_strand_id
1 'polypeptide(L)'
;MKRKIFFGLILTSSIILSGSSLTKQIIDDNKKPDVNSGVTNSNENNNNGNTFVPEDSDSIEDSNVNVTPPVDNKKTIFIYLNPSVQTKNFYYGNLGTEAQHMQDIAHIMYEELKDIPFIHVDCNTYFKTLSLKEAVAESNSKHRHIHFALHSNAGGGSGTEVYTKDSIEFATKMYNTFLTLGNFNKRGVKVQNTLYETNNSKAEHTALMEFLFHDRKDEALYLVNNKKTIANTMVKGLIEFINENYW
;
A
#
# COMPACT_ATOMS: atom_id res chain seq x y z
N MET A 1 -11.17 11.62 48.20
CA MET A 1 -10.73 12.16 46.88
C MET A 1 -11.49 11.45 45.77
N LYS A 2 -12.43 12.14 45.11
CA LYS A 2 -13.29 11.55 44.07
C LYS A 2 -12.60 11.76 42.71
N ARG A 3 -12.25 10.68 42.02
CA ARG A 3 -11.75 10.72 40.65
C ARG A 3 -12.90 11.01 39.68
N LYS A 4 -12.83 12.13 38.96
CA LYS A 4 -13.74 12.45 37.88
C LYS A 4 -13.30 11.68 36.61
N ILE A 5 -14.18 10.81 36.14
CA ILE A 5 -14.07 10.16 34.84
C ILE A 5 -14.68 11.11 33.81
N PHE A 6 -13.88 11.59 32.87
CA PHE A 6 -14.37 12.37 31.74
C PHE A 6 -14.84 11.39 30.65
N PHE A 7 -16.15 11.29 30.49
CA PHE A 7 -16.76 10.71 29.30
C PHE A 7 -16.83 11.81 28.23
N GLY A 8 -16.10 11.64 27.13
CA GLY A 8 -16.24 12.47 25.95
C GLY A 8 -17.59 12.21 25.29
N LEU A 9 -18.44 13.21 25.30
CA LEU A 9 -19.77 13.21 24.69
C LEU A 9 -19.61 13.41 23.17
N ILE A 10 -19.92 12.38 22.39
CA ILE A 10 -20.05 12.49 20.94
C ILE A 10 -21.41 13.14 20.66
N LEU A 11 -21.40 14.39 20.25
CA LEU A 11 -22.59 15.08 19.75
C LEU A 11 -22.87 14.60 18.33
N THR A 12 -23.95 13.83 18.18
CA THR A 12 -24.60 13.56 16.89
C THR A 12 -25.55 14.70 16.59
N SER A 13 -25.18 15.61 15.70
CA SER A 13 -26.13 16.57 15.12
C SER A 13 -26.69 16.00 13.82
N SER A 14 -27.91 15.51 13.89
CA SER A 14 -28.73 15.16 12.71
C SER A 14 -29.26 16.45 12.08
N ILE A 15 -28.80 16.79 10.89
CA ILE A 15 -29.44 17.78 10.04
C ILE A 15 -30.14 17.05 8.91
N ILE A 16 -31.48 17.04 8.99
CA ILE A 16 -32.38 16.67 7.88
C ILE A 16 -32.46 17.89 6.96
N LEU A 17 -32.04 17.74 5.71
CA LEU A 17 -32.42 18.67 4.64
C LEU A 17 -32.87 17.88 3.42
N SER A 18 -34.11 18.17 3.09
CA SER A 18 -34.95 17.72 1.98
C SER A 18 -34.27 17.91 0.62
N GLY A 19 -34.63 16.96 -0.28
CA GLY A 19 -34.09 16.86 -1.64
C GLY A 19 -34.47 17.99 -2.58
N SER A 20 -33.65 18.11 -3.59
CA SER A 20 -34.11 18.40 -4.99
C SER A 20 -32.99 18.06 -5.97
N SER A 21 -33.33 17.23 -6.87
CA SER A 21 -32.91 17.03 -8.27
C SER A 21 -31.82 17.95 -8.81
N LEU A 22 -30.68 17.34 -9.18
CA LEU A 22 -29.82 17.80 -10.29
C LEU A 22 -29.07 16.61 -10.88
N THR A 23 -29.83 15.79 -11.63
CA THR A 23 -29.29 14.93 -12.67
C THR A 23 -29.38 15.69 -13.98
N LYS A 24 -28.26 16.05 -14.57
CA LYS A 24 -27.91 16.14 -16.00
C LYS A 24 -26.81 17.18 -16.21
N GLN A 25 -25.67 16.68 -16.53
CA GLN A 25 -24.72 17.18 -17.56
C GLN A 25 -23.32 16.75 -17.20
N ILE A 26 -22.86 15.66 -17.74
CA ILE A 26 -21.49 15.39 -18.22
C ILE A 26 -21.60 14.11 -19.05
N ILE A 27 -21.96 14.24 -20.28
CA ILE A 27 -21.63 13.35 -21.40
C ILE A 27 -21.38 14.30 -22.56
N ASP A 28 -20.16 14.46 -22.93
CA ASP A 28 -19.59 14.68 -24.25
C ASP A 28 -18.26 15.40 -24.12
N ASP A 29 -17.19 14.65 -24.32
CA ASP A 29 -15.95 15.12 -24.94
C ASP A 29 -14.98 13.93 -25.04
N ASN A 30 -15.36 12.97 -25.91
CA ASN A 30 -14.41 12.03 -26.51
C ASN A 30 -14.31 12.36 -28.00
N LYS A 31 -13.38 13.21 -28.37
CA LYS A 31 -12.99 13.40 -29.77
C LYS A 31 -11.47 13.22 -29.91
N LYS A 32 -11.12 12.06 -30.43
CA LYS A 32 -9.81 11.69 -30.95
C LYS A 32 -9.48 12.53 -32.20
N PRO A 33 -8.24 12.98 -32.42
CA PRO A 33 -7.80 13.33 -33.76
C PRO A 33 -7.07 12.16 -34.42
N ASP A 34 -7.54 11.80 -35.60
CA ASP A 34 -6.88 10.98 -36.59
C ASP A 34 -5.67 11.73 -37.16
N VAL A 35 -4.53 11.04 -37.29
CA VAL A 35 -3.48 11.45 -38.22
C VAL A 35 -3.07 10.25 -39.06
N ASN A 36 -3.26 10.43 -40.35
CA ASN A 36 -3.00 9.48 -41.43
C ASN A 36 -1.62 9.74 -42.07
N SER A 37 -1.02 8.63 -42.49
CA SER A 37 -0.15 8.43 -43.67
C SER A 37 1.25 9.02 -43.74
N GLY A 38 2.14 8.14 -44.12
CA GLY A 38 3.43 8.46 -44.77
C GLY A 38 4.37 7.26 -44.88
N VAL A 39 4.15 6.44 -45.91
CA VAL A 39 5.02 5.35 -46.37
C VAL A 39 6.22 5.95 -47.11
N THR A 40 7.46 5.47 -46.87
CA THR A 40 8.44 5.24 -47.94
C THR A 40 9.46 4.19 -47.52
N ASN A 41 9.56 3.18 -48.39
CA ASN A 41 10.61 2.15 -48.47
C ASN A 41 11.96 2.74 -48.90
N SER A 42 13.06 2.16 -48.43
CA SER A 42 14.19 1.85 -49.28
C SER A 42 15.07 0.74 -48.68
N ASN A 43 15.17 -0.32 -49.46
CA ASN A 43 16.16 -1.41 -49.36
C ASN A 43 17.58 -0.86 -49.57
N GLU A 44 18.57 -1.46 -48.92
CA GLU A 44 19.80 -1.88 -49.62
C GLU A 44 20.52 -2.99 -48.85
N ASN A 45 20.79 -4.04 -49.61
CA ASN A 45 21.65 -5.20 -49.35
C ASN A 45 23.14 -4.76 -49.24
N ASN A 46 23.90 -5.44 -48.36
CA ASN A 46 25.23 -5.87 -48.75
C ASN A 46 25.70 -7.11 -47.99
N ASN A 47 25.90 -8.14 -48.77
CA ASN A 47 26.61 -9.39 -48.49
C ASN A 47 28.12 -9.08 -48.32
N ASN A 48 28.77 -9.71 -47.36
CA ASN A 48 30.11 -10.22 -47.53
C ASN A 48 30.36 -11.42 -46.62
N GLY A 49 30.53 -12.55 -47.28
CA GLY A 49 30.92 -13.80 -46.64
C GLY A 49 32.44 -13.80 -46.34
N ASN A 50 32.77 -14.51 -45.30
CA ASN A 50 34.07 -15.10 -45.14
C ASN A 50 33.96 -16.45 -44.45
N THR A 51 34.19 -17.48 -45.24
CA THR A 51 34.35 -18.88 -44.87
C THR A 51 35.68 -19.05 -44.13
N PHE A 52 35.67 -19.73 -43.01
CA PHE A 52 36.86 -20.33 -42.39
C PHE A 52 36.53 -21.76 -41.98
N VAL A 53 37.35 -22.71 -42.43
CA VAL A 53 37.30 -24.17 -42.28
C VAL A 53 38.06 -24.54 -41.00
N PRO A 54 37.69 -25.66 -40.31
CA PRO A 54 38.16 -25.96 -38.97
C PRO A 54 39.42 -26.87 -39.00
N GLU A 55 40.30 -26.67 -38.00
CA GLU A 55 41.34 -27.66 -37.65
C GLU A 55 41.12 -28.16 -36.18
N ASP A 56 41.08 -29.45 -36.11
CA ASP A 56 41.41 -30.45 -35.10
C ASP A 56 41.30 -30.20 -33.59
N SER A 57 40.46 -31.10 -33.06
CA SER A 57 40.57 -31.94 -31.88
C SER A 57 41.59 -31.59 -30.80
N ASP A 58 41.08 -31.18 -29.61
CA ASP A 58 41.64 -31.63 -28.37
C ASP A 58 40.52 -31.97 -27.38
N SER A 59 40.64 -33.17 -26.80
CA SER A 59 39.74 -33.74 -25.84
C SER A 59 39.65 -32.90 -24.58
N ILE A 60 38.52 -32.25 -24.37
CA ILE A 60 38.18 -31.62 -23.10
C ILE A 60 37.45 -32.64 -22.23
N GLU A 61 38.10 -33.06 -21.16
CA GLU A 61 37.51 -33.85 -20.08
C GLU A 61 36.20 -33.18 -19.61
N ASP A 62 35.12 -33.90 -19.66
CA ASP A 62 33.80 -33.56 -19.15
C ASP A 62 33.86 -33.49 -17.61
N SER A 63 34.40 -32.40 -17.06
CA SER A 63 34.23 -32.07 -15.67
C SER A 63 32.79 -31.57 -15.48
N ASN A 64 31.90 -32.50 -15.17
CA ASN A 64 30.55 -32.24 -14.77
C ASN A 64 30.55 -31.47 -13.44
N VAL A 65 30.81 -30.16 -13.52
CA VAL A 65 30.68 -29.24 -12.39
C VAL A 65 29.18 -29.08 -12.17
N ASN A 66 28.68 -29.88 -11.24
CA ASN A 66 27.32 -29.75 -10.73
C ASN A 66 27.19 -28.40 -10.00
N VAL A 67 27.00 -27.30 -10.78
CA VAL A 67 26.75 -25.98 -10.26
C VAL A 67 25.32 -26.01 -9.71
N THR A 68 25.20 -26.40 -8.45
CA THR A 68 23.97 -26.13 -7.71
C THR A 68 23.76 -24.62 -7.75
N PRO A 69 22.57 -24.14 -8.23
CA PRO A 69 22.27 -22.72 -8.20
C PRO A 69 22.52 -22.20 -6.77
N PRO A 70 23.04 -20.99 -6.60
CA PRO A 70 23.19 -20.41 -5.27
C PRO A 70 21.83 -20.49 -4.56
N VAL A 71 21.78 -21.18 -3.44
CA VAL A 71 20.59 -21.21 -2.58
C VAL A 71 20.43 -19.78 -2.09
N ASP A 72 19.39 -19.11 -2.56
CA ASP A 72 19.04 -17.79 -2.06
C ASP A 72 18.59 -17.97 -0.59
N ASN A 73 19.48 -17.69 0.34
CA ASN A 73 19.26 -17.87 1.78
C ASN A 73 18.33 -16.77 2.36
N LYS A 74 17.54 -16.11 1.52
CA LYS A 74 16.61 -15.10 1.98
C LYS A 74 15.58 -15.69 2.95
N LYS A 75 15.39 -15.01 4.06
CA LYS A 75 14.36 -15.33 5.06
C LYS A 75 12.97 -15.05 4.48
N THR A 76 12.02 -15.96 4.65
CA THR A 76 10.62 -15.69 4.32
C THR A 76 10.02 -14.68 5.28
N ILE A 77 9.46 -13.60 4.76
CA ILE A 77 8.86 -12.51 5.51
C ILE A 77 7.34 -12.63 5.50
N PHE A 78 6.74 -12.61 6.69
CA PHE A 78 5.30 -12.68 6.88
C PHE A 78 4.74 -11.30 7.21
N ILE A 79 3.86 -10.80 6.33
CA ILE A 79 3.22 -9.49 6.43
C ILE A 79 1.73 -9.68 6.71
N TYR A 80 1.16 -8.85 7.56
CA TYR A 80 -0.28 -8.71 7.76
C TYR A 80 -0.71 -7.28 7.45
N LEU A 81 -1.52 -7.10 6.40
CA LEU A 81 -2.15 -5.82 6.06
C LEU A 81 -3.50 -5.73 6.75
N ASN A 82 -3.70 -4.70 7.57
CA ASN A 82 -4.91 -4.50 8.34
C ASN A 82 -5.58 -3.16 7.99
N PRO A 83 -6.35 -3.09 6.89
CA PRO A 83 -7.10 -1.89 6.56
C PRO A 83 -8.23 -1.63 7.54
N SER A 84 -8.56 -0.37 7.74
CA SER A 84 -9.70 0.08 8.55
C SER A 84 -10.99 -0.64 8.18
N VAL A 85 -11.78 -0.95 9.21
CA VAL A 85 -13.13 -1.52 9.09
C VAL A 85 -14.24 -0.53 9.48
N GLN A 86 -13.91 0.76 9.52
CA GLN A 86 -14.80 1.84 9.96
C GLN A 86 -15.77 2.26 8.84
N THR A 87 -16.91 1.60 8.76
CA THR A 87 -17.93 1.81 7.73
C THR A 87 -18.80 3.06 7.95
N LYS A 88 -18.68 3.73 9.10
CA LYS A 88 -19.43 4.95 9.44
C LYS A 88 -18.60 6.24 9.30
N ASN A 89 -17.34 6.13 9.00
CA ASN A 89 -16.44 7.25 8.71
C ASN A 89 -16.56 7.59 7.23
N PHE A 90 -17.42 8.55 6.92
CA PHE A 90 -17.68 8.93 5.52
C PHE A 90 -16.67 9.95 5.03
N TYR A 91 -16.20 9.75 3.81
CA TYR A 91 -15.37 10.71 3.10
C TYR A 91 -16.17 11.95 2.72
N TYR A 92 -15.51 13.09 2.63
CA TYR A 92 -16.11 14.35 2.20
C TYR A 92 -16.97 14.16 0.95
N GLY A 93 -18.17 14.75 0.96
CA GLY A 93 -19.09 14.67 -0.19
C GLY A 93 -19.68 13.29 -0.48
N ASN A 94 -19.73 12.39 0.50
CA ASN A 94 -20.21 11.00 0.35
C ASN A 94 -19.43 10.19 -0.68
N LEU A 95 -18.13 10.40 -0.81
CA LEU A 95 -17.24 9.67 -1.71
C LEU A 95 -16.94 8.24 -1.26
N GLY A 96 -17.68 7.69 -0.31
CA GLY A 96 -17.49 6.38 0.27
C GLY A 96 -17.09 6.44 1.74
N THR A 97 -16.57 5.35 2.27
CA THR A 97 -16.18 5.23 3.68
C THR A 97 -14.69 4.94 3.84
N GLU A 98 -14.15 5.19 5.03
CA GLU A 98 -12.78 4.84 5.38
C GLU A 98 -12.51 3.36 5.13
N ALA A 99 -13.40 2.47 5.62
CA ALA A 99 -13.28 1.03 5.38
C ALA A 99 -13.16 0.70 3.89
N GLN A 100 -14.01 1.27 3.05
CA GLN A 100 -14.00 1.01 1.60
C GLN A 100 -12.66 1.40 0.97
N HIS A 101 -12.19 2.63 1.23
CA HIS A 101 -10.99 3.13 0.56
C HIS A 101 -9.70 2.52 1.08
N MET A 102 -9.62 2.25 2.39
CA MET A 102 -8.45 1.59 2.96
C MET A 102 -8.37 0.12 2.55
N GLN A 103 -9.51 -0.56 2.43
CA GLN A 103 -9.55 -1.94 1.89
C GLN A 103 -9.18 -2.00 0.41
N ASP A 104 -9.60 -1.02 -0.41
CA ASP A 104 -9.17 -0.91 -1.80
C ASP A 104 -7.64 -0.78 -1.91
N ILE A 105 -7.03 0.10 -1.12
CA ILE A 105 -5.57 0.29 -1.10
C ILE A 105 -4.88 -0.99 -0.63
N ALA A 106 -5.33 -1.59 0.47
CA ALA A 106 -4.76 -2.81 1.01
C ALA A 106 -4.86 -4.00 0.05
N HIS A 107 -5.98 -4.10 -0.69
CA HIS A 107 -6.15 -5.14 -1.70
C HIS A 107 -5.15 -4.98 -2.86
N ILE A 108 -4.94 -3.75 -3.34
CA ILE A 108 -3.92 -3.50 -4.36
C ILE A 108 -2.52 -3.86 -3.82
N MET A 109 -2.20 -3.48 -2.59
CA MET A 109 -0.93 -3.85 -1.96
C MET A 109 -0.77 -5.37 -1.84
N TYR A 110 -1.84 -6.09 -1.47
CA TYR A 110 -1.85 -7.55 -1.39
C TYR A 110 -1.56 -8.19 -2.76
N GLU A 111 -2.24 -7.73 -3.82
CA GLU A 111 -2.05 -8.24 -5.17
C GLU A 111 -0.60 -8.02 -5.68
N GLU A 112 0.02 -6.89 -5.33
CA GLU A 112 1.40 -6.59 -5.71
C GLU A 112 2.44 -7.39 -4.88
N LEU A 113 2.10 -7.82 -3.66
CA LEU A 113 3.02 -8.51 -2.75
C LEU A 113 2.94 -10.04 -2.84
N LYS A 114 1.77 -10.61 -3.14
CA LYS A 114 1.48 -12.05 -3.00
C LYS A 114 2.37 -12.97 -3.83
N ASP A 115 2.85 -12.48 -4.97
CA ASP A 115 3.65 -13.25 -5.93
C ASP A 115 5.16 -12.95 -5.82
N ILE A 116 5.56 -12.12 -4.84
CA ILE A 116 6.99 -11.83 -4.61
C ILE A 116 7.64 -13.01 -3.86
N PRO A 117 8.71 -13.59 -4.40
CA PRO A 117 9.44 -14.66 -3.72
C PRO A 117 9.85 -14.27 -2.30
N PHE A 118 9.72 -15.21 -1.36
CA PHE A 118 10.05 -15.03 0.07
C PHE A 118 9.17 -14.01 0.81
N ILE A 119 8.07 -13.55 0.22
CA ILE A 119 7.03 -12.78 0.92
C ILE A 119 5.77 -13.63 1.03
N HIS A 120 5.23 -13.68 2.24
CA HIS A 120 3.92 -14.22 2.54
C HIS A 120 3.06 -13.11 3.13
N VAL A 121 2.03 -12.69 2.40
CA VAL A 121 1.13 -11.61 2.82
C VAL A 121 -0.26 -12.15 3.12
N ASP A 122 -0.81 -11.79 4.27
CA ASP A 122 -2.23 -11.93 4.61
C ASP A 122 -2.85 -10.53 4.69
N CYS A 123 -4.14 -10.42 4.37
CA CYS A 123 -4.85 -9.15 4.38
C CYS A 123 -6.28 -9.32 4.92
N ASN A 124 -6.69 -8.42 5.80
CA ASN A 124 -8.09 -8.29 6.20
C ASN A 124 -8.84 -7.47 5.12
N THR A 125 -9.55 -8.16 4.22
CA THR A 125 -10.23 -7.55 3.06
C THR A 125 -11.75 -7.68 3.14
N TYR A 126 -12.47 -7.15 2.14
CA TYR A 126 -13.92 -7.29 2.00
C TYR A 126 -14.45 -8.71 2.15
N PHE A 127 -13.71 -9.71 1.66
CA PHE A 127 -14.12 -11.11 1.71
C PHE A 127 -14.00 -11.72 3.09
N LYS A 128 -13.23 -11.08 3.98
CA LYS A 128 -12.88 -11.56 5.30
C LYS A 128 -12.85 -10.40 6.29
N THR A 129 -13.82 -9.51 6.23
CA THR A 129 -13.85 -8.35 7.11
C THR A 129 -13.99 -8.78 8.56
N LEU A 130 -12.86 -8.77 9.27
CA LEU A 130 -12.78 -9.00 10.69
C LEU A 130 -12.91 -7.67 11.45
N SER A 131 -13.48 -7.70 12.64
CA SER A 131 -13.39 -6.55 13.55
C SER A 131 -11.93 -6.26 13.91
N LEU A 132 -11.66 -5.06 14.38
CA LEU A 132 -10.33 -4.64 14.85
C LEU A 132 -9.67 -5.67 15.78
N LYS A 133 -10.42 -6.21 16.76
CA LYS A 133 -9.89 -7.19 17.72
C LYS A 133 -9.63 -8.54 17.07
N GLU A 134 -10.52 -8.99 16.20
CA GLU A 134 -10.36 -10.25 15.49
C GLU A 134 -9.18 -10.20 14.51
N ALA A 135 -9.00 -9.09 13.81
CA ALA A 135 -7.86 -8.89 12.90
C ALA A 135 -6.51 -8.93 13.63
N VAL A 136 -6.42 -8.25 14.77
CA VAL A 136 -5.21 -8.33 15.63
C VAL A 136 -5.00 -9.74 16.19
N ALA A 137 -6.06 -10.42 16.61
CA ALA A 137 -5.98 -11.80 17.08
C ALA A 137 -5.53 -12.76 15.96
N GLU A 138 -6.06 -12.60 14.75
CA GLU A 138 -5.62 -13.37 13.58
C GLU A 138 -4.15 -13.11 13.24
N SER A 139 -3.74 -11.85 13.19
CA SER A 139 -2.34 -11.48 12.99
C SER A 139 -1.44 -12.17 14.03
N ASN A 140 -1.83 -12.15 15.30
CA ASN A 140 -1.09 -12.74 16.40
C ASN A 140 -1.14 -14.27 16.47
N SER A 141 -2.05 -14.93 15.75
CA SER A 141 -2.17 -16.39 15.72
C SER A 141 -1.02 -17.09 14.99
N LYS A 142 -0.25 -16.33 14.20
CA LYS A 142 0.93 -16.77 13.47
C LYS A 142 2.08 -15.80 13.76
N HIS A 143 3.31 -16.25 13.54
CA HIS A 143 4.44 -15.31 13.55
C HIS A 143 4.31 -14.30 12.41
N ARG A 144 4.44 -13.01 12.73
CA ARG A 144 4.45 -11.90 11.76
C ARG A 144 5.71 -11.06 11.94
N HIS A 145 6.36 -10.75 10.84
CA HIS A 145 7.44 -9.78 10.83
C HIS A 145 6.87 -8.37 10.80
N ILE A 146 5.80 -8.16 10.02
CA ILE A 146 5.19 -6.84 9.84
C ILE A 146 3.67 -6.94 10.03
N HIS A 147 3.12 -6.06 10.87
CA HIS A 147 1.69 -5.73 10.94
C HIS A 147 1.51 -4.27 10.55
N PHE A 148 0.89 -4.02 9.40
CA PHE A 148 0.70 -2.68 8.89
C PHE A 148 -0.79 -2.34 8.79
N ALA A 149 -1.24 -1.43 9.67
CA ALA A 149 -2.60 -0.94 9.70
C ALA A 149 -2.75 0.31 8.82
N LEU A 150 -3.81 0.33 8.00
CA LEU A 150 -4.07 1.39 7.03
C LEU A 150 -5.36 2.11 7.40
N HIS A 151 -5.25 3.39 7.74
CA HIS A 151 -6.33 4.26 8.15
C HIS A 151 -6.29 5.60 7.41
N SER A 152 -7.38 6.34 7.46
CA SER A 152 -7.44 7.75 7.09
C SER A 152 -8.08 8.57 8.20
N ASN A 153 -7.49 9.72 8.49
CA ASN A 153 -7.80 10.56 9.62
C ASN A 153 -9.09 11.37 9.44
N ALA A 154 -9.61 11.90 10.55
CA ALA A 154 -10.76 12.78 10.59
C ALA A 154 -10.61 13.83 11.73
N GLY A 155 -11.52 14.80 11.78
CA GLY A 155 -11.58 15.82 12.84
C GLY A 155 -11.06 17.18 12.42
N GLY A 156 -11.13 17.49 11.11
CA GLY A 156 -10.84 18.82 10.57
C GLY A 156 -9.37 19.20 10.52
N GLY A 157 -8.47 18.24 10.74
CA GLY A 157 -7.03 18.42 10.57
C GLY A 157 -6.58 18.35 9.11
N SER A 158 -5.28 18.20 8.86
CA SER A 158 -4.71 17.95 7.53
C SER A 158 -3.37 17.25 7.63
N GLY A 159 -3.03 16.48 6.56
CA GLY A 159 -1.74 15.84 6.42
C GLY A 159 -1.68 14.43 6.97
N THR A 160 -0.48 13.89 7.03
CA THR A 160 -0.23 12.47 7.35
C THR A 160 0.53 12.29 8.65
N GLU A 161 0.25 11.19 9.33
CA GLU A 161 0.93 10.75 10.56
C GLU A 161 0.99 9.22 10.63
N VAL A 162 1.95 8.72 11.37
CA VAL A 162 2.07 7.28 11.64
C VAL A 162 2.19 7.05 13.14
N TYR A 163 1.46 6.07 13.62
CA TYR A 163 1.50 5.65 15.01
C TYR A 163 2.22 4.31 15.15
N THR A 164 3.03 4.20 16.18
CA THR A 164 3.64 2.94 16.59
C THR A 164 3.79 2.90 18.11
N LYS A 165 3.94 1.71 18.68
CA LYS A 165 4.32 1.54 20.06
C LYS A 165 5.84 1.63 20.25
N ASP A 166 6.59 0.92 19.42
CA ASP A 166 8.03 0.68 19.56
C ASP A 166 8.80 0.54 18.23
N SER A 167 8.09 0.38 17.11
CA SER A 167 8.71 0.13 15.78
C SER A 167 8.99 1.45 15.04
N ILE A 168 9.79 2.33 15.64
CA ILE A 168 10.03 3.70 15.16
C ILE A 168 10.66 3.70 13.76
N GLU A 169 11.59 2.81 13.49
CA GLU A 169 12.27 2.72 12.20
C GLU A 169 11.31 2.36 11.08
N PHE A 170 10.50 1.31 11.27
CA PHE A 170 9.47 0.92 10.31
C PHE A 170 8.44 2.03 10.09
N ALA A 171 7.92 2.62 11.16
CA ALA A 171 6.97 3.72 11.10
C ALA A 171 7.54 4.94 10.35
N THR A 172 8.82 5.27 10.58
CA THR A 172 9.53 6.36 9.90
C THR A 172 9.73 6.06 8.42
N LYS A 173 10.09 4.82 8.07
CA LYS A 173 10.21 4.38 6.68
C LYS A 173 8.88 4.56 5.94
N MET A 174 7.77 4.05 6.50
CA MET A 174 6.44 4.16 5.88
C MET A 174 5.97 5.61 5.77
N TYR A 175 6.18 6.42 6.81
CA TYR A 175 5.89 7.84 6.80
C TYR A 175 6.62 8.59 5.68
N ASN A 176 7.94 8.43 5.61
CA ASN A 176 8.76 9.09 4.60
C ASN A 176 8.43 8.61 3.18
N THR A 177 8.13 7.33 3.02
CA THR A 177 7.69 6.76 1.75
C THR A 177 6.41 7.44 1.25
N PHE A 178 5.39 7.61 2.11
CA PHE A 178 4.16 8.30 1.72
C PHE A 178 4.40 9.76 1.35
N LEU A 179 5.28 10.46 2.06
CA LEU A 179 5.63 11.85 1.77
C LEU A 179 6.27 12.08 0.40
N THR A 180 6.76 11.03 -0.27
CA THR A 180 7.25 11.15 -1.65
C THR A 180 6.14 11.42 -2.67
N LEU A 181 4.88 11.17 -2.30
CA LEU A 181 3.71 11.32 -3.16
C LEU A 181 3.24 12.76 -3.31
N GLY A 182 3.64 13.66 -2.42
CA GLY A 182 3.20 15.05 -2.49
C GLY A 182 3.65 15.91 -1.30
N ASN A 183 3.34 17.19 -1.40
CA ASN A 183 3.64 18.14 -0.32
C ASN A 183 2.49 18.19 0.69
N PHE A 184 2.33 17.14 1.47
CA PHE A 184 1.32 17.04 2.52
C PHE A 184 1.80 17.72 3.80
N ASN A 185 0.84 18.14 4.64
CA ASN A 185 1.15 18.60 5.98
C ASN A 185 1.76 17.45 6.80
N LYS A 186 2.93 17.71 7.40
CA LYS A 186 3.75 16.71 8.08
C LYS A 186 3.40 16.67 9.56
N ARG A 187 2.67 15.63 9.99
CA ARG A 187 2.28 15.43 11.39
C ARG A 187 3.23 14.51 12.16
N GLY A 188 4.10 13.78 11.43
CA GLY A 188 5.20 13.00 12.00
C GLY A 188 4.85 11.59 12.44
N VAL A 189 5.87 10.90 12.97
CA VAL A 189 5.74 9.61 13.64
C VAL A 189 5.45 9.84 15.11
N LYS A 190 4.46 9.13 15.66
CA LYS A 190 3.99 9.25 17.03
C LYS A 190 4.13 7.93 17.77
N VAL A 191 4.95 7.94 18.80
CA VAL A 191 5.10 6.78 19.69
C VAL A 191 4.05 6.86 20.80
N GLN A 192 3.14 5.88 20.82
CA GLN A 192 2.10 5.79 21.85
C GLN A 192 1.58 4.37 22.02
N ASN A 193 0.98 4.11 23.19
CA ASN A 193 0.43 2.81 23.59
C ASN A 193 -1.09 2.81 23.80
N THR A 194 -1.82 3.75 23.17
CA THR A 194 -3.27 3.92 23.37
C THR A 194 -4.09 3.31 22.24
N LEU A 195 -3.51 3.14 21.05
CA LEU A 195 -4.19 2.51 19.92
C LEU A 195 -4.16 0.99 20.06
N TYR A 196 -5.33 0.36 19.92
CA TYR A 196 -5.47 -1.08 20.13
C TYR A 196 -4.56 -1.90 19.22
N GLU A 197 -4.49 -1.57 17.94
CA GLU A 197 -3.73 -2.30 16.93
C GLU A 197 -2.24 -2.29 17.23
N THR A 198 -1.65 -1.11 17.38
CA THR A 198 -0.21 -0.99 17.64
C THR A 198 0.18 -1.51 19.02
N ASN A 199 -0.73 -1.44 20.00
CA ASN A 199 -0.42 -1.87 21.36
C ASN A 199 -0.57 -3.39 21.58
N ASN A 200 -1.43 -4.06 20.82
CA ASN A 200 -1.76 -5.49 21.00
C ASN A 200 -1.21 -6.38 19.90
N SER A 201 -0.66 -5.85 18.82
CA SER A 201 0.08 -6.63 17.83
C SER A 201 1.34 -7.23 18.43
N LYS A 202 1.63 -8.50 18.06
CA LYS A 202 2.85 -9.24 18.42
C LYS A 202 3.83 -9.36 17.26
N ALA A 203 3.58 -8.66 16.14
CA ALA A 203 4.52 -8.62 15.04
C ALA A 203 5.84 -7.95 15.46
N GLU A 204 6.95 -8.33 14.81
CA GLU A 204 8.25 -7.72 15.06
C GLU A 204 8.22 -6.20 14.81
N HIS A 205 7.48 -5.77 13.76
CA HIS A 205 7.27 -4.37 13.45
C HIS A 205 5.77 -4.09 13.27
N THR A 206 5.30 -3.06 13.96
CA THR A 206 3.89 -2.63 13.87
C THR A 206 3.79 -1.12 13.69
N ALA A 207 3.02 -0.70 12.67
CA ALA A 207 2.68 0.69 12.46
C ALA A 207 1.22 0.83 12.02
N LEU A 208 0.58 1.93 12.42
CA LEU A 208 -0.72 2.38 11.94
C LEU A 208 -0.51 3.69 11.18
N MET A 209 -0.80 3.66 9.89
CA MET A 209 -0.70 4.81 9.02
C MET A 209 -2.05 5.53 8.94
N GLU A 210 -2.05 6.82 9.29
CA GLU A 210 -3.12 7.76 8.98
C GLU A 210 -2.72 8.54 7.74
N PHE A 211 -3.20 8.08 6.57
CA PHE A 211 -2.74 8.61 5.29
C PHE A 211 -3.00 10.11 5.16
N LEU A 212 -4.25 10.51 5.15
CA LEU A 212 -4.70 11.92 5.07
C LEU A 212 -6.07 12.05 5.75
N PHE A 213 -6.61 13.26 5.83
CA PHE A 213 -7.92 13.53 6.43
C PHE A 213 -9.05 13.34 5.43
N HIS A 214 -9.85 12.30 5.62
CA HIS A 214 -10.96 11.98 4.73
C HIS A 214 -12.16 12.93 4.84
N ASP A 215 -12.25 13.72 5.90
CA ASP A 215 -13.27 14.75 6.09
C ASP A 215 -12.89 16.10 5.41
N ARG A 216 -11.69 16.21 4.84
CA ARG A 216 -11.26 17.34 4.00
C ARG A 216 -11.44 17.05 2.53
N LYS A 217 -12.00 18.02 1.78
CA LYS A 217 -12.30 17.86 0.35
C LYS A 217 -11.09 17.49 -0.49
N ASP A 218 -10.03 18.26 -0.36
CA ASP A 218 -8.78 18.10 -1.12
C ASP A 218 -8.09 16.76 -0.85
N GLU A 219 -7.99 16.39 0.43
CA GLU A 219 -7.34 15.17 0.87
C GLU A 219 -8.20 13.92 0.59
N ALA A 220 -9.52 14.00 0.79
CA ALA A 220 -10.45 12.94 0.41
C ALA A 220 -10.38 12.63 -1.09
N LEU A 221 -10.44 13.66 -1.95
CA LEU A 221 -10.32 13.49 -3.40
C LEU A 221 -8.96 12.91 -3.79
N TYR A 222 -7.88 13.34 -3.12
CA TYR A 222 -6.56 12.76 -3.36
C TYR A 222 -6.54 11.25 -3.06
N LEU A 223 -7.03 10.85 -1.88
CA LEU A 223 -7.08 9.44 -1.48
C LEU A 223 -7.92 8.58 -2.44
N VAL A 224 -9.09 9.09 -2.84
CA VAL A 224 -9.99 8.37 -3.76
C VAL A 224 -9.37 8.17 -5.15
N ASN A 225 -8.72 9.21 -5.68
CA ASN A 225 -8.21 9.21 -7.05
C ASN A 225 -6.84 8.57 -7.22
N ASN A 226 -6.07 8.39 -6.12
CA ASN A 226 -4.68 7.94 -6.18
C ASN A 226 -4.43 6.59 -5.49
N LYS A 227 -5.46 5.76 -5.27
CA LYS A 227 -5.34 4.49 -4.53
C LYS A 227 -4.21 3.59 -5.05
N LYS A 228 -4.14 3.40 -6.37
CA LYS A 228 -3.10 2.57 -7.00
C LYS A 228 -1.71 3.16 -6.78
N THR A 229 -1.55 4.46 -6.96
CA THR A 229 -0.27 5.15 -6.73
C THR A 229 0.17 5.05 -5.28
N ILE A 230 -0.78 5.26 -4.34
CA ILE A 230 -0.53 5.10 -2.91
C ILE A 230 -0.08 3.67 -2.60
N ALA A 231 -0.87 2.67 -3.03
CA ALA A 231 -0.57 1.26 -2.78
C ALA A 231 0.81 0.85 -3.30
N ASN A 232 1.12 1.16 -4.57
CA ASN A 232 2.41 0.83 -5.18
C ASN A 232 3.59 1.52 -4.47
N THR A 233 3.39 2.77 -4.05
CA THR A 233 4.43 3.49 -3.29
C THR A 233 4.64 2.85 -1.93
N MET A 234 3.58 2.47 -1.22
CA MET A 234 3.70 1.81 0.08
C MET A 234 4.32 0.41 -0.04
N VAL A 235 3.99 -0.35 -1.09
CA VAL A 235 4.65 -1.63 -1.40
C VAL A 235 6.15 -1.43 -1.62
N LYS A 236 6.55 -0.42 -2.40
CA LYS A 236 7.97 -0.09 -2.58
C LYS A 236 8.67 0.16 -1.25
N GLY A 237 8.08 0.98 -0.37
CA GLY A 237 8.62 1.26 0.95
C GLY A 237 8.73 0.02 1.85
N LEU A 238 7.74 -0.90 1.78
CA LEU A 238 7.79 -2.19 2.48
C LEU A 238 8.95 -3.05 1.98
N ILE A 239 9.12 -3.18 0.67
CA ILE A 239 10.20 -3.97 0.06
C ILE A 239 11.57 -3.38 0.41
N GLU A 240 11.72 -2.07 0.36
CA GLU A 240 12.96 -1.39 0.77
C GLU A 240 13.28 -1.66 2.24
N PHE A 241 12.27 -1.55 3.14
CA PHE A 241 12.46 -1.88 4.56
C PHE A 241 12.87 -3.33 4.78
N ILE A 242 12.24 -4.26 4.05
CA ILE A 242 12.56 -5.69 4.12
C ILE A 242 14.00 -5.95 3.64
N ASN A 243 14.41 -5.36 2.54
CA ASN A 243 15.79 -5.49 2.03
C ASN A 243 16.83 -4.96 3.03
N GLU A 244 16.54 -3.84 3.68
CA GLU A 244 17.45 -3.20 4.64
C GLU A 244 17.58 -4.00 5.96
N ASN A 245 16.55 -4.76 6.36
CA ASN A 245 16.49 -5.37 7.68
C ASN A 245 16.53 -6.91 7.70
N TYR A 246 16.24 -7.57 6.58
CA TYR A 246 16.09 -9.03 6.55
C TYR A 246 16.88 -9.73 5.44
N TRP A 247 17.25 -9.04 4.37
CA TRP A 247 17.90 -9.57 3.17
C TRP A 247 19.22 -8.89 2.88
#